data_59ae0b4707911c80c46b93869630b850
#
_entry.id   59ae0b4707911c80c46b93869630b850
#
_cell.length_a   1.000
_cell.length_b   1.000
_cell.length_c   1.000
_cell.angle_alpha   90.00
_cell.angle_beta   90.00
_cell.angle_gamma   90.00
#
_symmetry.space_group_name_H-M   'P 1'
#
loop_
_entity.id
_entity.type
_entity.pdbx_description
1 polymer ?
#
loop_
_entity_poly.entity_id
_entity_poly.type
_entity_poly.pdbx_seq_one_letter_code
_entity_poly.pdbx_strand_id
1 'polypeptide(L)'
;EGAALMLLPGAVTTGFRVWALMPGLDSALFVESVPFYLLRCSRLYDLPFAIGCMVFVCRRFALLFDRTEQLARELDARVAERTKELTAETEARKSMMLNIFHDLRSPLFAVSGGLETLESAPEALPALLPALRQRIEFLRRLTEDLFLAAKLEQKQILLNEDHAALNEEAAAVCAACRSEADQKGVELHISADTPLPVWGDSVRLQQIIQNLVTNAIHYTPAGGSIHVDCRAEDETACVSVQDTGCGIAPEDQSAVFDRYFHTTADKKHDSTGLGLTIAQELAHLHHGEITLQSEVGKG
;
A
#
# COMPACT_ATOMS: atom_id res chain seq x y z
N GLU A 1 0.40 19.33 47.86
CA GLU A 1 1.57 20.12 48.40
C GLU A 1 1.26 21.61 48.50
N GLY A 2 0.39 22.21 47.64
CA GLY A 2 0.00 23.61 47.73
C GLY A 2 -0.91 23.98 48.93
N ALA A 3 -1.64 23.03 49.50
CA ALA A 3 -2.55 23.27 50.61
C ALA A 3 -1.86 23.39 51.98
N ALA A 4 -0.66 22.83 52.14
CA ALA A 4 0.09 22.83 53.40
C ALA A 4 0.70 24.20 53.73
N LEU A 5 0.87 25.11 52.74
CA LEU A 5 1.46 26.45 52.92
C LEU A 5 0.45 27.49 53.43
N MET A 6 -0.83 27.15 53.56
CA MET A 6 -1.92 28.09 53.89
C MET A 6 -2.52 27.92 55.26
N LEU A 7 -1.89 27.12 56.15
CA LEU A 7 -2.32 26.97 57.54
C LEU A 7 -1.61 28.05 58.42
N LEU A 8 -1.97 29.31 58.28
CA LEU A 8 -1.70 30.35 59.26
C LEU A 8 -2.99 30.69 60.03
N PRO A 9 -2.91 30.77 61.34
CA PRO A 9 -4.13 30.76 62.16
C PRO A 9 -4.81 32.13 62.20
N GLY A 10 -6.09 32.09 62.00
CA GLY A 10 -7.03 33.02 62.56
C GLY A 10 -7.87 33.92 61.69
N ALA A 11 -7.44 34.34 60.52
CA ALA A 11 -8.24 35.28 59.68
C ALA A 11 -8.61 34.78 58.27
N VAL A 12 -8.10 33.63 57.91
CA VAL A 12 -8.20 33.10 56.54
C VAL A 12 -9.42 32.18 56.39
N THR A 13 -10.19 32.00 57.45
CA THR A 13 -11.09 30.88 57.61
C THR A 13 -12.38 30.95 56.80
N THR A 14 -12.83 32.10 56.32
CA THR A 14 -14.12 32.19 55.65
C THR A 14 -14.00 32.00 54.10
N GLY A 15 -13.05 32.66 53.48
CA GLY A 15 -12.87 32.58 52.00
C GLY A 15 -12.33 31.20 51.56
N PHE A 16 -11.40 30.65 52.35
CA PHE A 16 -10.77 29.36 52.02
C PHE A 16 -11.67 28.16 52.32
N ARG A 17 -12.50 28.26 53.36
CA ARG A 17 -13.51 27.24 53.63
C ARG A 17 -14.59 27.12 52.56
N VAL A 18 -14.97 28.26 51.96
CA VAL A 18 -15.89 28.27 50.83
C VAL A 18 -15.27 27.67 49.57
N TRP A 19 -13.98 27.94 49.32
CA TRP A 19 -13.29 27.36 48.18
C TRP A 19 -12.99 25.85 48.36
N ALA A 20 -12.63 25.43 49.58
CA ALA A 20 -12.35 24.00 49.83
C ALA A 20 -13.63 23.14 49.83
N LEU A 21 -14.81 23.73 50.00
CA LEU A 21 -16.11 23.08 49.97
C LEU A 21 -16.77 23.01 48.60
N MET A 22 -16.18 23.66 47.58
CA MET A 22 -16.69 23.62 46.18
C MET A 22 -15.68 22.93 45.26
N PRO A 23 -15.65 21.60 45.19
CA PRO A 23 -14.89 20.88 44.19
C PRO A 23 -15.54 21.14 42.81
N GLY A 24 -14.90 21.91 41.99
CA GLY A 24 -15.39 22.20 40.62
C GLY A 24 -15.54 23.67 40.26
N LEU A 25 -15.11 24.60 41.13
CA LEU A 25 -15.10 26.01 40.74
C LEU A 25 -14.03 26.25 39.67
N ASP A 26 -14.48 26.62 38.47
CA ASP A 26 -13.64 26.91 37.33
C ASP A 26 -12.56 27.94 37.68
N SER A 27 -11.33 27.67 37.24
CA SER A 27 -10.17 28.54 37.44
C SER A 27 -10.37 29.97 36.97
N ALA A 28 -11.32 30.19 36.03
CA ALA A 28 -11.72 31.49 35.52
C ALA A 28 -12.38 32.38 36.57
N LEU A 29 -13.29 31.83 37.40
CA LEU A 29 -13.99 32.59 38.46
C LEU A 29 -13.05 33.00 39.59
N PHE A 30 -11.97 32.22 39.83
CA PHE A 30 -10.96 32.57 40.82
C PHE A 30 -10.08 33.73 40.32
N VAL A 31 -9.73 33.78 39.05
CA VAL A 31 -8.94 34.86 38.43
C VAL A 31 -9.69 36.19 38.46
N GLU A 32 -11.00 36.20 38.23
CA GLU A 32 -11.83 37.42 38.28
C GLU A 32 -12.01 37.96 39.70
N SER A 33 -11.96 37.09 40.73
CA SER A 33 -12.10 37.54 42.13
C SER A 33 -10.81 38.04 42.77
N VAL A 34 -9.65 37.69 42.20
CA VAL A 34 -8.33 38.11 42.73
C VAL A 34 -8.18 39.66 42.82
N PRO A 35 -8.59 40.49 41.83
CA PRO A 35 -8.53 41.97 41.93
C PRO A 35 -9.34 42.51 43.07
N PHE A 36 -10.48 41.92 43.37
CA PHE A 36 -11.36 42.38 44.45
C PHE A 36 -10.75 42.16 45.86
N TYR A 37 -10.08 41.04 46.03
CA TYR A 37 -9.34 40.72 47.27
C TYR A 37 -8.10 41.61 47.46
N LEU A 38 -7.37 41.91 46.40
CA LEU A 38 -6.19 42.78 46.45
C LEU A 38 -6.55 44.22 46.84
N LEU A 39 -7.71 44.73 46.42
CA LEU A 39 -8.19 46.06 46.79
C LEU A 39 -8.65 46.15 48.24
N ARG A 40 -8.99 45.02 48.89
CA ARG A 40 -9.46 44.99 50.29
C ARG A 40 -8.34 44.69 51.31
N CYS A 41 -7.10 44.35 50.84
CA CYS A 41 -5.94 44.08 51.64
C CYS A 41 -5.33 45.40 52.22
N SER A 42 -6.04 46.05 53.11
CA SER A 42 -5.52 47.24 53.81
C SER A 42 -4.82 46.92 55.12
N ARG A 43 -4.70 45.62 55.50
CA ARG A 43 -4.10 45.19 56.77
C ARG A 43 -2.87 44.30 56.46
N LEU A 44 -1.78 44.51 57.20
CA LEU A 44 -0.49 43.78 57.06
C LEU A 44 -0.60 42.25 57.09
N TYR A 45 -1.71 41.70 57.59
CA TYR A 45 -1.93 40.25 57.71
C TYR A 45 -2.43 39.59 56.41
N ASP A 46 -2.97 40.35 55.49
CA ASP A 46 -3.51 39.84 54.22
C ASP A 46 -2.41 39.80 53.11
N LEU A 47 -1.29 40.50 53.32
CA LEU A 47 -0.18 40.59 52.34
C LEU A 47 0.47 39.22 52.05
N PRO A 48 0.78 38.35 53.02
CA PRO A 48 1.35 37.03 52.74
C PRO A 48 0.41 36.12 51.97
N PHE A 49 -0.91 36.23 52.20
CA PHE A 49 -1.93 35.47 51.48
C PHE A 49 -2.02 35.92 50.02
N ALA A 50 -2.02 37.24 49.77
CA ALA A 50 -2.05 37.79 48.42
C ALA A 50 -0.81 37.34 47.60
N ILE A 51 0.37 37.38 48.24
CA ILE A 51 1.62 36.88 47.63
C ILE A 51 1.54 35.39 47.33
N GLY A 52 1.03 34.57 48.26
CA GLY A 52 0.85 33.14 48.07
C GLY A 52 -0.07 32.83 46.90
N CYS A 53 -1.21 33.54 46.79
CA CYS A 53 -2.12 33.41 45.66
C CYS A 53 -1.49 33.79 44.33
N MET A 54 -0.72 34.89 44.32
CA MET A 54 -0.03 35.36 43.14
C MET A 54 1.03 34.35 42.66
N VAL A 55 1.84 33.82 43.57
CA VAL A 55 2.83 32.76 43.28
C VAL A 55 2.15 31.51 42.75
N PHE A 56 1.02 31.12 43.37
CA PHE A 56 0.26 29.94 42.89
C PHE A 56 -0.28 30.14 41.49
N VAL A 57 -0.90 31.30 41.21
CA VAL A 57 -1.42 31.62 39.88
C VAL A 57 -0.29 31.69 38.83
N CYS A 58 0.81 32.35 39.15
CA CYS A 58 1.98 32.43 38.26
C CYS A 58 2.56 31.04 37.96
N ARG A 59 2.71 30.17 38.97
CA ARG A 59 3.17 28.78 38.76
C ARG A 59 2.21 27.98 37.89
N ARG A 60 0.92 28.10 38.13
CA ARG A 60 -0.10 27.39 37.32
C ARG A 60 -0.13 27.90 35.90
N PHE A 61 0.04 29.19 35.68
CA PHE A 61 0.14 29.80 34.37
C PHE A 61 1.37 29.33 33.61
N ALA A 62 2.53 29.32 34.29
CA ALA A 62 3.78 28.80 33.72
C ALA A 62 3.65 27.33 33.31
N LEU A 63 3.07 26.48 34.15
CA LEU A 63 2.84 25.06 33.84
C LEU A 63 1.87 24.84 32.67
N LEU A 64 0.83 25.69 32.56
CA LEU A 64 -0.10 25.60 31.43
C LEU A 64 0.57 26.10 30.14
N PHE A 65 1.39 27.15 30.24
CA PHE A 65 2.14 27.69 29.11
C PHE A 65 3.13 26.64 28.54
N ASP A 66 3.92 26.02 29.42
CA ASP A 66 4.85 24.96 29.05
C ASP A 66 4.13 23.78 28.36
N ARG A 67 2.95 23.44 28.90
CA ARG A 67 2.15 22.34 28.34
C ARG A 67 1.59 22.66 26.96
N THR A 68 1.11 23.90 26.78
CA THR A 68 0.63 24.34 25.45
C THR A 68 1.75 24.43 24.45
N GLU A 69 2.93 24.87 24.86
CA GLU A 69 4.11 24.91 23.99
C GLU A 69 4.60 23.52 23.60
N GLN A 70 4.59 22.57 24.55
CA GLN A 70 4.92 21.17 24.25
C GLN A 70 3.92 20.54 23.26
N LEU A 71 2.62 20.73 23.47
CA LEU A 71 1.59 20.25 22.57
C LEU A 71 1.69 20.88 21.17
N ALA A 72 2.00 22.17 21.10
CA ALA A 72 2.22 22.86 19.83
C ALA A 72 3.41 22.24 19.06
N ARG A 73 4.54 22.03 19.75
CA ARG A 73 5.74 21.40 19.15
C ARG A 73 5.46 19.96 18.68
N GLU A 74 4.70 19.18 19.48
CA GLU A 74 4.31 17.81 19.11
C GLU A 74 3.38 17.80 17.90
N LEU A 75 2.44 18.74 17.85
CA LEU A 75 1.54 18.89 16.70
C LEU A 75 2.30 19.29 15.44
N ASP A 76 3.20 20.27 15.54
CA ASP A 76 4.03 20.72 14.42
C ASP A 76 4.90 19.56 13.88
N ALA A 77 5.49 18.76 14.76
CA ALA A 77 6.25 17.58 14.36
C ALA A 77 5.39 16.54 13.62
N ARG A 78 4.18 16.26 14.13
CA ARG A 78 3.24 15.34 13.45
C ARG A 78 2.76 15.87 12.10
N VAL A 79 2.48 17.18 12.03
CA VAL A 79 2.10 17.82 10.76
C VAL A 79 3.23 17.73 9.75
N ALA A 80 4.47 18.02 10.16
CA ALA A 80 5.64 17.92 9.29
C ALA A 80 5.85 16.47 8.79
N GLU A 81 5.74 15.48 9.66
CA GLU A 81 5.85 14.07 9.31
C GLU A 81 4.76 13.64 8.30
N ARG A 82 3.49 13.96 8.59
CA ARG A 82 2.37 13.66 7.69
C ARG A 82 2.47 14.38 6.36
N THR A 83 2.95 15.62 6.35
CA THR A 83 3.17 16.36 5.11
C THR A 83 4.25 15.70 4.27
N LYS A 84 5.33 15.21 4.90
CA LYS A 84 6.39 14.48 4.22
C LYS A 84 5.90 13.17 3.62
N GLU A 85 5.11 12.40 4.38
CA GLU A 85 4.47 11.17 3.88
C GLU A 85 3.58 11.44 2.66
N LEU A 86 2.68 12.43 2.77
CA LEU A 86 1.76 12.80 1.69
C LEU A 86 2.48 13.33 0.44
N THR A 87 3.58 14.07 0.62
CA THR A 87 4.38 14.54 -0.53
C THR A 87 5.08 13.36 -1.22
N ALA A 88 5.65 12.43 -0.46
CA ALA A 88 6.27 11.22 -1.01
C ALA A 88 5.25 10.36 -1.77
N GLU A 89 4.05 10.15 -1.20
CA GLU A 89 2.96 9.42 -1.86
C GLU A 89 2.51 10.11 -3.16
N THR A 90 2.39 11.45 -3.14
CA THR A 90 1.99 12.23 -4.32
C THR A 90 3.02 12.15 -5.43
N GLU A 91 4.30 12.22 -5.11
CA GLU A 91 5.39 12.08 -6.09
C GLU A 91 5.47 10.65 -6.66
N ALA A 92 5.29 9.63 -5.81
CA ALA A 92 5.21 8.25 -6.28
C ALA A 92 4.03 8.05 -7.25
N ARG A 93 2.86 8.63 -6.94
CA ARG A 93 1.68 8.58 -7.81
C ARG A 93 1.88 9.30 -9.14
N LYS A 94 2.57 10.46 -9.14
CA LYS A 94 2.93 11.16 -10.37
C LYS A 94 3.89 10.34 -11.24
N SER A 95 4.92 9.76 -10.65
CA SER A 95 5.88 8.91 -11.36
C SER A 95 5.19 7.69 -11.97
N MET A 96 4.28 7.07 -11.23
CA MET A 96 3.42 5.99 -11.70
C MET A 96 2.61 6.42 -12.94
N MET A 97 1.92 7.56 -12.88
CA MET A 97 1.14 8.08 -14.01
C MET A 97 2.01 8.31 -15.25
N LEU A 98 3.22 8.84 -15.08
CA LEU A 98 4.15 9.07 -16.19
C LEU A 98 4.58 7.75 -16.84
N ASN A 99 4.84 6.71 -16.06
CA ASN A 99 5.16 5.37 -16.57
C ASN A 99 3.98 4.78 -17.37
N ILE A 100 2.76 4.86 -16.84
CA ILE A 100 1.55 4.43 -17.54
C ILE A 100 1.41 5.14 -18.90
N PHE A 101 1.57 6.45 -18.93
CA PHE A 101 1.49 7.21 -20.17
C PHE A 101 2.58 6.82 -21.17
N HIS A 102 3.79 6.53 -20.69
CA HIS A 102 4.88 6.06 -21.53
C HIS A 102 4.54 4.71 -22.16
N ASP A 103 4.04 3.76 -21.34
CA ASP A 103 3.76 2.38 -21.75
C ASP A 103 2.51 2.28 -22.65
N LEU A 104 1.56 3.20 -22.51
CA LEU A 104 0.44 3.35 -23.45
C LEU A 104 0.88 4.00 -24.78
N ARG A 105 1.76 5.00 -24.72
CA ARG A 105 2.15 5.77 -25.91
C ARG A 105 2.88 4.91 -26.93
N SER A 106 3.84 4.09 -26.49
CA SER A 106 4.70 3.29 -27.39
C SER A 106 3.88 2.35 -28.31
N PRO A 107 3.02 1.47 -27.78
CA PRO A 107 2.21 0.59 -28.65
C PRO A 107 1.17 1.35 -29.48
N LEU A 108 0.63 2.47 -28.96
CA LEU A 108 -0.30 3.31 -29.72
C LEU A 108 0.36 3.92 -30.96
N PHE A 109 1.57 4.45 -30.81
CA PHE A 109 2.34 4.95 -31.97
C PHE A 109 2.67 3.84 -32.96
N ALA A 110 3.01 2.63 -32.47
CA ALA A 110 3.27 1.50 -33.36
C ALA A 110 2.01 1.10 -34.16
N VAL A 111 0.82 1.12 -33.54
CA VAL A 111 -0.45 0.86 -34.22
C VAL A 111 -0.75 1.97 -35.23
N SER A 112 -0.63 3.24 -34.84
CA SER A 112 -0.88 4.39 -35.76
C SER A 112 0.06 4.37 -36.93
N GLY A 113 1.37 4.20 -36.73
CA GLY A 113 2.35 4.14 -37.84
C GLY A 113 2.16 2.90 -38.73
N GLY A 114 1.73 1.77 -38.17
CA GLY A 114 1.35 0.60 -38.95
C GLY A 114 0.14 0.86 -39.84
N LEU A 115 -0.88 1.57 -39.35
CA LEU A 115 -2.05 1.96 -40.15
C LEU A 115 -1.69 2.95 -41.25
N GLU A 116 -0.87 3.99 -40.98
CA GLU A 116 -0.36 4.92 -41.98
C GLU A 116 0.45 4.21 -43.10
N THR A 117 1.22 3.19 -42.70
CA THR A 117 1.95 2.34 -43.65
C THR A 117 0.99 1.56 -44.55
N LEU A 118 -0.10 1.00 -43.98
CA LEU A 118 -1.12 0.28 -44.73
C LEU A 118 -1.93 1.19 -45.69
N GLU A 119 -2.15 2.45 -45.32
CA GLU A 119 -2.77 3.44 -46.20
C GLU A 119 -1.89 3.70 -47.45
N SER A 120 -0.56 3.72 -47.24
CA SER A 120 0.41 3.99 -48.32
C SER A 120 0.77 2.73 -49.14
N ALA A 121 0.75 1.55 -48.51
CA ALA A 121 1.15 0.28 -49.07
C ALA A 121 0.22 -0.85 -48.56
N PRO A 122 -0.99 -0.99 -49.13
CA PRO A 122 -1.97 -1.99 -48.71
C PRO A 122 -1.48 -3.45 -48.82
N GLU A 123 -0.54 -3.69 -49.70
CA GLU A 123 0.12 -5.00 -49.88
C GLU A 123 0.95 -5.44 -48.67
N ALA A 124 1.33 -4.53 -47.79
CA ALA A 124 2.04 -4.84 -46.55
C ALA A 124 1.16 -5.47 -45.45
N LEU A 125 -0.17 -5.52 -45.67
CA LEU A 125 -1.14 -6.02 -44.68
C LEU A 125 -0.77 -7.41 -44.10
N PRO A 126 -0.43 -8.46 -44.91
CA PRO A 126 -0.11 -9.75 -44.35
C PRO A 126 1.09 -9.77 -43.40
N ALA A 127 2.06 -8.89 -43.66
CA ALA A 127 3.27 -8.76 -42.83
C ALA A 127 3.04 -7.93 -41.57
N LEU A 128 2.24 -6.87 -41.64
CA LEU A 128 1.99 -5.97 -40.49
C LEU A 128 0.87 -6.44 -39.56
N LEU A 129 -0.10 -7.17 -40.06
CA LEU A 129 -1.29 -7.60 -39.33
C LEU A 129 -0.95 -8.36 -38.03
N PRO A 130 0.00 -9.32 -38.00
CA PRO A 130 0.37 -10.02 -36.76
C PRO A 130 0.94 -9.05 -35.69
N ALA A 131 1.83 -8.14 -36.11
CA ALA A 131 2.44 -7.16 -35.22
C ALA A 131 1.40 -6.18 -34.65
N LEU A 132 0.48 -5.69 -35.49
CA LEU A 132 -0.61 -4.81 -35.05
C LEU A 132 -1.55 -5.52 -34.06
N ARG A 133 -1.90 -6.77 -34.34
CA ARG A 133 -2.71 -7.57 -33.40
C ARG A 133 -2.03 -7.76 -32.05
N GLN A 134 -0.73 -8.04 -32.05
CA GLN A 134 0.05 -8.16 -30.82
C GLN A 134 0.06 -6.86 -30.01
N ARG A 135 0.21 -5.70 -30.68
CA ARG A 135 0.18 -4.38 -30.00
C ARG A 135 -1.18 -4.03 -29.44
N ILE A 136 -2.26 -4.35 -30.16
CA ILE A 136 -3.64 -4.16 -29.67
C ILE A 136 -3.91 -5.07 -28.48
N GLU A 137 -3.48 -6.33 -28.53
CA GLU A 137 -3.66 -7.27 -27.42
C GLU A 137 -2.86 -6.85 -26.18
N PHE A 138 -1.65 -6.31 -26.35
CA PHE A 138 -0.88 -5.73 -25.26
C PHE A 138 -1.62 -4.53 -24.62
N LEU A 139 -2.16 -3.60 -25.43
CA LEU A 139 -2.94 -2.47 -24.94
C LEU A 139 -4.19 -2.90 -24.20
N ARG A 140 -4.88 -3.94 -24.68
CA ARG A 140 -6.05 -4.51 -24.00
C ARG A 140 -5.67 -5.03 -22.61
N ARG A 141 -4.62 -5.86 -22.52
CA ARG A 141 -4.12 -6.39 -21.26
C ARG A 141 -3.69 -5.27 -20.31
N LEU A 142 -2.93 -4.30 -20.79
CA LEU A 142 -2.48 -3.17 -19.96
C LEU A 142 -3.66 -2.38 -19.37
N THR A 143 -4.71 -2.12 -20.18
CA THR A 143 -5.90 -1.41 -19.67
C THR A 143 -6.70 -2.23 -18.67
N GLU A 144 -6.81 -3.55 -18.84
CA GLU A 144 -7.44 -4.46 -17.88
C GLU A 144 -6.67 -4.53 -16.57
N ASP A 145 -5.35 -4.65 -16.62
CA ASP A 145 -4.46 -4.65 -15.45
C ASP A 145 -4.56 -3.34 -14.68
N LEU A 146 -4.53 -2.19 -15.37
CA LEU A 146 -4.69 -0.87 -14.77
C LEU A 146 -6.04 -0.71 -14.06
N PHE A 147 -7.11 -1.16 -14.69
CA PHE A 147 -8.45 -1.10 -14.12
C PHE A 147 -8.57 -1.98 -12.87
N LEU A 148 -8.00 -3.19 -12.94
CA LEU A 148 -7.99 -4.11 -11.81
C LEU A 148 -7.13 -3.58 -10.66
N ALA A 149 -5.91 -3.09 -10.95
CA ALA A 149 -5.04 -2.47 -9.95
C ALA A 149 -5.71 -1.29 -9.25
N ALA A 150 -6.44 -0.43 -10.01
CA ALA A 150 -7.19 0.68 -9.43
C ALA A 150 -8.34 0.21 -8.51
N LYS A 151 -9.05 -0.87 -8.88
CA LYS A 151 -10.09 -1.46 -8.02
C LYS A 151 -9.53 -2.09 -6.75
N LEU A 152 -8.39 -2.77 -6.85
CA LEU A 152 -7.68 -3.36 -5.71
C LEU A 152 -7.26 -2.26 -4.72
N GLU A 153 -6.66 -1.16 -5.21
CA GLU A 153 -6.26 -0.01 -4.39
C GLU A 153 -7.43 0.61 -3.63
N GLN A 154 -8.60 0.72 -4.27
CA GLN A 154 -9.81 1.24 -3.65
C GLN A 154 -10.54 0.22 -2.78
N LYS A 155 -10.02 -1.01 -2.63
CA LYS A 155 -10.69 -2.12 -1.92
C LYS A 155 -12.12 -2.38 -2.42
N GLN A 156 -12.35 -2.18 -3.71
CA GLN A 156 -13.68 -2.31 -4.34
C GLN A 156 -13.90 -3.71 -4.94
N ILE A 157 -12.95 -4.63 -4.80
CA ILE A 157 -13.11 -5.99 -5.27
C ILE A 157 -13.82 -6.79 -4.19
N LEU A 158 -14.99 -7.31 -4.55
CA LEU A 158 -15.69 -8.33 -3.79
C LEU A 158 -15.43 -9.66 -4.49
N LEU A 159 -14.88 -10.63 -3.77
CA LEU A 159 -14.70 -11.97 -4.28
C LEU A 159 -16.06 -12.68 -4.39
N ASN A 160 -16.28 -13.36 -5.50
CA ASN A 160 -17.39 -14.28 -5.64
C ASN A 160 -16.94 -15.68 -5.21
N GLU A 161 -16.81 -15.85 -3.90
CA GLU A 161 -16.26 -17.06 -3.31
C GLU A 161 -17.24 -18.23 -3.43
N ASP A 162 -16.74 -19.35 -3.96
CA ASP A 162 -17.44 -20.63 -4.06
C ASP A 162 -16.42 -21.77 -3.91
N HIS A 163 -16.89 -23.00 -3.95
CA HIS A 163 -16.04 -24.18 -4.06
C HIS A 163 -15.32 -24.19 -5.40
N ALA A 164 -14.01 -24.09 -5.38
CA ALA A 164 -13.13 -24.19 -6.54
C ALA A 164 -12.15 -25.36 -6.37
N ALA A 165 -11.70 -25.92 -7.46
CA ALA A 165 -10.66 -26.94 -7.50
C ALA A 165 -9.37 -26.33 -8.05
N LEU A 166 -8.44 -25.93 -7.19
CA LEU A 166 -7.25 -25.17 -7.56
C LEU A 166 -6.38 -25.90 -8.59
N ASN A 167 -6.31 -27.22 -8.52
CA ASN A 167 -5.63 -28.06 -9.51
C ASN A 167 -6.31 -28.00 -10.90
N GLU A 168 -7.64 -27.92 -10.97
CA GLU A 168 -8.38 -27.81 -12.23
C GLU A 168 -8.19 -26.42 -12.84
N GLU A 169 -8.20 -25.37 -11.99
CA GLU A 169 -7.94 -23.99 -12.43
C GLU A 169 -6.52 -23.85 -12.98
N ALA A 170 -5.52 -24.46 -12.34
CA ALA A 170 -4.15 -24.45 -12.82
C ALA A 170 -4.01 -25.21 -14.16
N ALA A 171 -4.69 -26.35 -14.29
CA ALA A 171 -4.71 -27.12 -15.53
C ALA A 171 -5.35 -26.35 -16.69
N ALA A 172 -6.45 -25.65 -16.44
CA ALA A 172 -7.12 -24.81 -17.43
C ALA A 172 -6.23 -23.66 -17.91
N VAL A 173 -5.54 -22.98 -16.99
CA VAL A 173 -4.59 -21.91 -17.31
C VAL A 173 -3.40 -22.44 -18.12
N CYS A 174 -2.79 -23.56 -17.70
CA CYS A 174 -1.68 -24.15 -18.45
C CYS A 174 -2.09 -24.58 -19.86
N ALA A 175 -3.30 -25.13 -20.02
CA ALA A 175 -3.84 -25.47 -21.34
C ALA A 175 -4.01 -24.23 -22.22
N ALA A 176 -4.49 -23.11 -21.67
CA ALA A 176 -4.64 -21.84 -22.39
C ALA A 176 -3.28 -21.24 -22.78
N CYS A 177 -2.27 -21.32 -21.93
CA CYS A 177 -0.93 -20.77 -22.18
C CYS A 177 -0.03 -21.66 -23.05
N ARG A 178 -0.42 -22.91 -23.33
CA ARG A 178 0.40 -23.87 -24.06
C ARG A 178 0.81 -23.37 -25.44
N SER A 179 -0.12 -22.80 -26.20
CA SER A 179 0.18 -22.25 -27.54
C SER A 179 1.24 -21.16 -27.51
N GLU A 180 1.23 -20.32 -26.48
CA GLU A 180 2.23 -19.24 -26.31
C GLU A 180 3.61 -19.81 -25.95
N ALA A 181 3.64 -20.79 -25.04
CA ALA A 181 4.86 -21.50 -24.68
C ALA A 181 5.47 -22.23 -25.90
N ASP A 182 4.66 -22.95 -26.66
CA ASP A 182 5.09 -23.68 -27.88
C ASP A 182 5.66 -22.72 -28.94
N GLN A 183 4.99 -21.57 -29.18
CA GLN A 183 5.48 -20.54 -30.11
C GLN A 183 6.84 -19.96 -29.68
N LYS A 184 7.08 -19.87 -28.39
CA LYS A 184 8.37 -19.42 -27.86
C LYS A 184 9.42 -20.53 -27.79
N GLY A 185 9.02 -21.77 -27.96
CA GLY A 185 9.90 -22.94 -27.82
C GLY A 185 10.23 -23.26 -26.36
N VAL A 186 9.30 -23.06 -25.45
CA VAL A 186 9.43 -23.34 -24.01
C VAL A 186 8.55 -24.54 -23.66
N GLU A 187 9.09 -25.52 -22.94
CA GLU A 187 8.33 -26.69 -22.51
C GLU A 187 7.52 -26.36 -21.24
N LEU A 188 6.19 -26.53 -21.31
CA LEU A 188 5.28 -26.30 -20.19
C LEU A 188 4.75 -27.63 -19.65
N HIS A 189 5.12 -27.98 -18.44
CA HIS A 189 4.70 -29.17 -17.72
C HIS A 189 3.80 -28.81 -16.56
N ILE A 190 2.79 -29.65 -16.29
CA ILE A 190 1.89 -29.51 -15.16
C ILE A 190 1.73 -30.83 -14.42
N SER A 191 1.80 -30.78 -13.09
CA SER A 191 1.48 -31.86 -12.15
C SER A 191 0.30 -31.42 -11.29
N ALA A 192 -0.91 -31.85 -11.64
CA ALA A 192 -2.16 -31.42 -11.01
C ALA A 192 -3.11 -32.60 -10.71
N ASP A 193 -2.54 -33.78 -10.45
CA ASP A 193 -3.30 -35.02 -10.30
C ASP A 193 -4.06 -35.12 -8.96
N THR A 194 -3.63 -34.34 -7.95
CA THR A 194 -4.25 -34.36 -6.63
C THR A 194 -5.38 -33.33 -6.57
N PRO A 195 -6.61 -33.71 -6.21
CA PRO A 195 -7.68 -32.74 -6.01
C PRO A 195 -7.35 -31.75 -4.89
N LEU A 196 -7.46 -30.45 -5.18
CA LEU A 196 -7.19 -29.35 -4.24
C LEU A 196 -8.42 -28.46 -4.11
N PRO A 197 -9.43 -28.91 -3.35
CA PRO A 197 -10.61 -28.07 -3.10
C PRO A 197 -10.24 -26.87 -2.24
N VAL A 198 -10.64 -25.69 -2.68
CA VAL A 198 -10.44 -24.42 -1.96
C VAL A 198 -11.75 -23.64 -1.95
N TRP A 199 -11.88 -22.74 -0.99
CA TRP A 199 -12.96 -21.76 -0.98
C TRP A 199 -12.42 -20.45 -1.54
N GLY A 200 -12.93 -20.01 -2.71
CA GLY A 200 -12.42 -18.84 -3.37
C GLY A 200 -13.10 -18.51 -4.69
N ASP A 201 -12.68 -17.41 -5.31
CA ASP A 201 -13.17 -16.98 -6.63
C ASP A 201 -12.34 -17.62 -7.74
N SER A 202 -12.90 -18.59 -8.45
CA SER A 202 -12.25 -19.31 -9.56
C SER A 202 -11.60 -18.38 -10.58
N VAL A 203 -12.30 -17.30 -10.97
CA VAL A 203 -11.79 -16.36 -11.98
C VAL A 203 -10.54 -15.65 -11.47
N ARG A 204 -10.52 -15.27 -10.19
CA ARG A 204 -9.37 -14.59 -9.57
C ARG A 204 -8.23 -15.56 -9.30
N LEU A 205 -8.52 -16.79 -8.92
CA LEU A 205 -7.51 -17.86 -8.79
C LEU A 205 -6.85 -18.15 -10.13
N GLN A 206 -7.62 -18.30 -11.20
CA GLN A 206 -7.06 -18.42 -12.56
C GLN A 206 -6.18 -17.22 -12.92
N GLN A 207 -6.60 -16.01 -12.58
CA GLN A 207 -5.84 -14.79 -12.88
C GLN A 207 -4.49 -14.75 -12.13
N ILE A 208 -4.43 -15.18 -10.86
CA ILE A 208 -3.18 -15.33 -10.11
C ILE A 208 -2.25 -16.28 -10.86
N ILE A 209 -2.73 -17.50 -11.16
CA ILE A 209 -1.93 -18.53 -11.80
C ILE A 209 -1.49 -18.08 -13.20
N GLN A 210 -2.37 -17.44 -13.96
CA GLN A 210 -2.07 -16.93 -15.29
C GLN A 210 -0.94 -15.90 -15.24
N ASN A 211 -0.95 -14.96 -14.28
CA ASN A 211 0.11 -13.97 -14.12
C ASN A 211 1.46 -14.64 -13.84
N LEU A 212 1.49 -15.70 -13.01
CA LEU A 212 2.72 -16.43 -12.71
C LEU A 212 3.21 -17.20 -13.93
N VAL A 213 2.33 -17.95 -14.62
CA VAL A 213 2.69 -18.77 -15.78
C VAL A 213 3.12 -17.90 -16.97
N THR A 214 2.42 -16.81 -17.26
CA THR A 214 2.82 -15.90 -18.35
C THR A 214 4.16 -15.20 -18.05
N ASN A 215 4.43 -14.82 -16.79
CA ASN A 215 5.74 -14.33 -16.41
C ASN A 215 6.82 -15.40 -16.64
N ALA A 216 6.60 -16.62 -16.19
CA ALA A 216 7.53 -17.73 -16.43
C ALA A 216 7.80 -17.93 -17.94
N ILE A 217 6.75 -17.90 -18.78
CA ILE A 217 6.91 -17.97 -20.24
C ILE A 217 7.72 -16.79 -20.76
N HIS A 218 7.47 -15.56 -20.28
CA HIS A 218 8.16 -14.36 -20.72
C HIS A 218 9.66 -14.39 -20.43
N TYR A 219 10.07 -14.87 -19.25
CA TYR A 219 11.46 -14.80 -18.80
C TYR A 219 12.27 -16.07 -19.07
N THR A 220 11.63 -17.16 -19.50
CA THR A 220 12.31 -18.39 -19.92
C THR A 220 12.76 -18.27 -21.39
N PRO A 221 14.04 -18.49 -21.70
CA PRO A 221 14.51 -18.50 -23.08
C PRO A 221 14.01 -19.74 -23.85
N ALA A 222 14.02 -19.68 -25.18
CA ALA A 222 13.71 -20.85 -26.02
C ALA A 222 14.61 -22.05 -25.67
N GLY A 223 14.02 -23.23 -25.55
CA GLY A 223 14.64 -24.46 -25.08
C GLY A 223 14.65 -24.65 -23.58
N GLY A 224 14.10 -23.68 -22.81
CA GLY A 224 13.90 -23.83 -21.37
C GLY A 224 12.59 -24.53 -21.03
N SER A 225 12.35 -24.77 -19.73
CA SER A 225 11.16 -25.45 -19.23
C SER A 225 10.51 -24.72 -18.08
N ILE A 226 9.20 -24.91 -17.95
CA ILE A 226 8.37 -24.41 -16.86
C ILE A 226 7.63 -25.60 -16.26
N HIS A 227 7.68 -25.72 -14.95
CA HIS A 227 6.99 -26.74 -14.17
C HIS A 227 5.97 -26.10 -13.25
N VAL A 228 4.69 -26.43 -13.44
CA VAL A 228 3.60 -26.04 -12.55
C VAL A 228 3.22 -27.24 -11.71
N ASP A 229 3.32 -27.13 -10.40
CA ASP A 229 3.01 -28.20 -9.47
C ASP A 229 1.93 -27.77 -8.48
N CYS A 230 0.90 -28.63 -8.33
CA CYS A 230 -0.23 -28.40 -7.47
C CYS A 230 -0.23 -29.44 -6.34
N ARG A 231 -0.04 -28.99 -5.10
CA ARG A 231 0.06 -29.89 -3.95
C ARG A 231 -0.64 -29.34 -2.70
N ALA A 232 -1.06 -30.22 -1.83
CA ALA A 232 -1.47 -29.86 -0.49
C ALA A 232 -0.24 -29.82 0.44
N GLU A 233 -0.07 -28.75 1.16
CA GLU A 233 0.92 -28.61 2.24
C GLU A 233 0.16 -28.36 3.53
N ASP A 234 0.18 -29.33 4.45
CA ASP A 234 -0.59 -29.31 5.69
C ASP A 234 -2.09 -29.01 5.44
N GLU A 235 -2.56 -27.85 5.85
CA GLU A 235 -3.94 -27.38 5.67
C GLU A 235 -4.10 -26.38 4.50
N THR A 236 -3.03 -26.15 3.72
CA THR A 236 -3.01 -25.16 2.62
C THR A 236 -2.90 -25.83 1.26
N ALA A 237 -3.56 -25.25 0.25
CA ALA A 237 -3.38 -25.61 -1.13
C ALA A 237 -2.28 -24.73 -1.75
N CYS A 238 -1.27 -25.33 -2.35
CA CYS A 238 -0.13 -24.66 -2.93
C CYS A 238 -0.05 -24.91 -4.43
N VAL A 239 0.16 -23.83 -5.21
CA VAL A 239 0.55 -23.89 -6.62
C VAL A 239 1.93 -23.29 -6.75
N SER A 240 2.90 -24.05 -7.21
CA SER A 240 4.24 -23.55 -7.50
C SER A 240 4.47 -23.49 -9.01
N VAL A 241 5.09 -22.41 -9.47
CA VAL A 241 5.50 -22.22 -10.87
C VAL A 241 7.02 -22.06 -10.86
N GLN A 242 7.72 -23.04 -11.38
CA GLN A 242 9.17 -23.03 -11.47
C GLN A 242 9.59 -22.91 -12.94
N ASP A 243 10.45 -21.96 -13.23
CA ASP A 243 11.01 -21.75 -14.56
C ASP A 243 12.55 -21.93 -14.58
N THR A 244 13.09 -22.09 -15.77
CA THR A 244 14.54 -22.16 -16.01
C THR A 244 15.05 -20.89 -16.70
N GLY A 245 14.49 -19.75 -16.32
CA GLY A 245 14.74 -18.45 -16.92
C GLY A 245 16.01 -17.76 -16.45
N CYS A 246 16.05 -16.46 -16.67
CA CYS A 246 17.21 -15.62 -16.31
C CYS A 246 17.42 -15.49 -14.80
N GLY A 247 16.40 -15.81 -13.99
CA GLY A 247 16.39 -15.56 -12.55
C GLY A 247 16.39 -14.09 -12.20
N ILE A 248 16.27 -13.79 -10.89
CA ILE A 248 16.13 -12.44 -10.34
C ILE A 248 17.29 -12.18 -9.38
N ALA A 249 17.96 -11.03 -9.55
CA ALA A 249 19.05 -10.61 -8.67
C ALA A 249 18.56 -10.45 -7.22
N PRO A 250 19.34 -10.83 -6.19
CA PRO A 250 18.90 -10.74 -4.80
C PRO A 250 18.43 -9.34 -4.37
N GLU A 251 19.03 -8.29 -4.94
CA GLU A 251 18.67 -6.91 -4.70
C GLU A 251 17.27 -6.54 -5.24
N ASP A 252 16.81 -7.22 -6.29
CA ASP A 252 15.53 -6.96 -6.96
C ASP A 252 14.38 -7.83 -6.39
N GLN A 253 14.68 -8.95 -5.72
CA GLN A 253 13.68 -9.92 -5.27
C GLN A 253 12.63 -9.33 -4.32
N SER A 254 12.99 -8.36 -3.52
CA SER A 254 12.03 -7.66 -2.65
C SER A 254 11.12 -6.68 -3.40
N ALA A 255 11.59 -6.17 -4.54
CA ALA A 255 10.91 -5.13 -5.30
C ALA A 255 10.06 -5.66 -6.47
N VAL A 256 10.17 -6.96 -6.83
CA VAL A 256 9.42 -7.52 -7.99
C VAL A 256 7.90 -7.51 -7.80
N PHE A 257 7.41 -7.38 -6.57
CA PHE A 257 6.00 -7.22 -6.26
C PHE A 257 5.55 -5.74 -6.22
N ASP A 258 6.51 -4.80 -6.35
CA ASP A 258 6.17 -3.38 -6.41
C ASP A 258 5.54 -3.05 -7.77
N ARG A 259 4.60 -2.10 -7.77
CA ARG A 259 3.89 -1.68 -8.98
C ARG A 259 4.86 -1.05 -9.98
N TYR A 260 4.77 -1.47 -11.25
CA TYR A 260 5.60 -0.96 -12.36
C TYR A 260 7.09 -1.21 -12.17
N PHE A 261 7.43 -2.18 -11.33
CA PHE A 261 8.81 -2.61 -11.22
C PHE A 261 9.23 -3.36 -12.50
N HIS A 262 10.34 -2.95 -13.05
CA HIS A 262 10.96 -3.55 -14.22
C HIS A 262 12.43 -3.78 -13.95
N THR A 263 12.91 -4.98 -14.23
CA THR A 263 14.33 -5.27 -14.21
C THR A 263 15.02 -4.70 -15.45
N THR A 264 16.34 -4.63 -15.43
CA THR A 264 17.11 -4.22 -16.63
C THR A 264 16.91 -5.17 -17.82
N ALA A 265 16.47 -6.41 -17.56
CA ALA A 265 16.11 -7.40 -18.58
C ALA A 265 14.78 -7.10 -19.27
N ASP A 266 13.87 -6.38 -18.61
CA ASP A 266 12.50 -6.07 -19.10
C ASP A 266 12.46 -5.12 -20.28
N LYS A 267 13.53 -4.33 -20.51
CA LYS A 267 13.60 -3.39 -21.65
C LYS A 267 13.41 -4.05 -23.02
N LYS A 268 13.42 -5.37 -23.09
CA LYS A 268 13.22 -6.14 -24.32
C LYS A 268 11.84 -6.79 -24.42
N HIS A 269 11.02 -6.73 -23.37
CA HIS A 269 9.76 -7.47 -23.28
C HIS A 269 8.59 -6.51 -23.02
N ASP A 270 7.45 -6.76 -23.66
CA ASP A 270 6.21 -6.01 -23.47
C ASP A 270 5.52 -6.48 -22.16
N SER A 271 6.10 -6.16 -20.99
CA SER A 271 5.51 -6.45 -19.68
C SER A 271 4.87 -5.17 -19.09
N THR A 272 3.77 -5.34 -18.35
CA THR A 272 3.05 -4.20 -17.73
C THR A 272 3.63 -3.79 -16.38
N GLY A 273 4.47 -4.64 -15.78
CA GLY A 273 4.97 -4.46 -14.41
C GLY A 273 3.86 -4.48 -13.33
N LEU A 274 2.66 -4.93 -13.69
CA LEU A 274 1.51 -5.01 -12.80
C LEU A 274 1.13 -6.45 -12.42
N GLY A 275 1.49 -7.44 -13.24
CA GLY A 275 1.01 -8.81 -13.11
C GLY A 275 1.32 -9.43 -11.74
N LEU A 276 2.56 -9.33 -11.25
CA LEU A 276 2.95 -9.88 -9.94
C LEU A 276 2.29 -9.15 -8.78
N THR A 277 2.19 -7.83 -8.85
CA THR A 277 1.48 -7.03 -7.83
C THR A 277 0.00 -7.41 -7.77
N ILE A 278 -0.66 -7.54 -8.92
CA ILE A 278 -2.06 -7.98 -9.00
C ILE A 278 -2.22 -9.39 -8.43
N ALA A 279 -1.32 -10.31 -8.78
CA ALA A 279 -1.36 -11.67 -8.27
C ALA A 279 -1.23 -11.70 -6.74
N GLN A 280 -0.30 -10.92 -6.17
CA GLN A 280 -0.09 -10.83 -4.72
C GLN A 280 -1.31 -10.24 -4.00
N GLU A 281 -1.87 -9.15 -4.50
CA GLU A 281 -3.06 -8.52 -3.91
C GLU A 281 -4.29 -9.46 -3.97
N LEU A 282 -4.47 -10.18 -5.09
CA LEU A 282 -5.53 -11.17 -5.22
C LEU A 282 -5.31 -12.37 -4.29
N ALA A 283 -4.07 -12.84 -4.11
CA ALA A 283 -3.74 -13.89 -3.15
C ALA A 283 -4.07 -13.45 -1.71
N HIS A 284 -3.69 -12.23 -1.34
CA HIS A 284 -4.02 -11.68 -0.02
C HIS A 284 -5.53 -11.57 0.21
N LEU A 285 -6.33 -11.22 -0.82
CA LEU A 285 -7.79 -11.22 -0.71
C LEU A 285 -8.35 -12.63 -0.45
N HIS A 286 -7.67 -13.69 -0.93
CA HIS A 286 -8.01 -15.10 -0.66
C HIS A 286 -7.35 -15.64 0.63
N HIS A 287 -6.80 -14.77 1.48
CA HIS A 287 -6.06 -15.15 2.71
C HIS A 287 -4.82 -16.02 2.45
N GLY A 288 -4.30 -15.97 1.23
CA GLY A 288 -3.08 -16.64 0.80
C GLY A 288 -1.89 -15.68 0.71
N GLU A 289 -0.76 -16.21 0.31
CA GLU A 289 0.46 -15.43 0.05
C GLU A 289 1.20 -15.94 -1.19
N ILE A 290 2.03 -15.11 -1.80
CA ILE A 290 2.96 -15.50 -2.85
C ILE A 290 4.38 -15.35 -2.32
N THR A 291 5.15 -16.43 -2.37
CA THR A 291 6.56 -16.46 -2.02
C THR A 291 7.41 -16.59 -3.27
N LEU A 292 8.61 -16.04 -3.25
CA LEU A 292 9.56 -16.06 -4.36
C LEU A 292 10.87 -16.68 -3.91
N GLN A 293 11.40 -17.58 -4.74
CA GLN A 293 12.77 -18.10 -4.65
C GLN A 293 13.39 -18.02 -6.02
N SER A 294 14.53 -17.38 -6.17
CA SER A 294 15.18 -17.23 -7.47
C SER A 294 16.69 -17.16 -7.34
N GLU A 295 17.37 -17.71 -8.35
CA GLU A 295 18.83 -17.64 -8.50
C GLU A 295 19.17 -17.22 -9.93
N VAL A 296 20.03 -16.21 -10.07
CA VAL A 296 20.43 -15.67 -11.38
C VAL A 296 20.98 -16.77 -12.27
N GLY A 297 20.39 -16.95 -13.45
CA GLY A 297 20.75 -17.95 -14.46
C GLY A 297 20.20 -19.36 -14.22
N LYS A 298 19.36 -19.56 -13.18
CA LYS A 298 18.73 -20.87 -12.92
C LYS A 298 17.20 -20.80 -12.89
N GLY A 299 16.66 -19.61 -12.74
CA GLY A 299 15.21 -19.36 -12.64
C GLY A 299 14.80 -18.80 -11.30
#